data_d1dd1a77d295a0114cf5f17efc45b2f3
#
_entry.id   d1dd1a77d295a0114cf5f17efc45b2f3
#
_cell.length_a   1.000
_cell.length_b   1.000
_cell.length_c   1.000
_cell.angle_alpha   90.00
_cell.angle_beta   90.00
_cell.angle_gamma   90.00
#
_symmetry.space_group_name_H-M   'P 1'
#
loop_
_entity.id
_entity.type
_entity.pdbx_description
1 polymer ?
#
loop_
_entity_poly.entity_id
_entity_poly.type
_entity_poly.pdbx_seq_one_letter_code
_entity_poly.pdbx_strand_id
1 'polypeptide(L)'
;MTKPNQHSVSRTILITGGASGIGLGLAQQLGASGHKIIIADMNLDAANNAVDELGAQGISARAVMLDVTDTQQVAALPDILAPDTVDVLINNAGIQHVAKLEDFPAQKWQQLINIMLVAPAMLTQAFLPGMRSKNYGRIINIGSVHSLIASPFKSAYVAAKHGLLGFSKTIALETGDCDVTINTLCPAYVKTPLVEKQIAAQAKEHGMSEEDVINKIMLEPMPKKSFIHIDELVSSAAFLMEHSARNITAQTIVIDGGWTAR
;
A
#
# COMPACT_ATOMS: atom_id res chain seq x y z
N MET A 1 1.32 38.88 6.35
CA MET A 1 1.38 37.97 7.51
C MET A 1 1.88 36.63 7.00
N THR A 2 3.17 36.36 7.16
CA THR A 2 3.80 35.09 6.83
C THR A 2 3.30 34.06 7.84
N LYS A 3 2.57 33.03 7.39
CA LYS A 3 2.21 31.89 8.22
C LYS A 3 3.51 31.25 8.74
N PRO A 4 3.59 30.89 10.03
CA PRO A 4 4.75 30.18 10.54
C PRO A 4 4.89 28.87 9.75
N ASN A 5 6.11 28.53 9.37
CA ASN A 5 6.48 27.21 8.85
C ASN A 5 5.95 26.17 9.84
N GLN A 6 4.85 25.51 9.52
CA GLN A 6 4.45 24.30 10.23
C GLN A 6 5.46 23.23 9.81
N HIS A 7 6.52 23.05 10.60
CA HIS A 7 7.29 21.82 10.52
C HIS A 7 6.29 20.68 10.75
N SER A 8 6.06 19.88 9.73
CA SER A 8 5.25 18.67 9.87
C SER A 8 5.83 17.84 11.01
N VAL A 9 4.99 17.42 11.93
CA VAL A 9 5.42 16.58 13.06
C VAL A 9 5.99 15.29 12.47
N SER A 10 7.25 14.97 12.81
CA SER A 10 7.85 13.69 12.40
C SER A 10 7.02 12.52 12.90
N ARG A 11 6.69 11.58 12.02
CA ARG A 11 5.87 10.39 12.31
C ARG A 11 6.67 9.13 12.08
N THR A 12 6.36 8.08 12.82
CA THR A 12 6.87 6.74 12.56
C THR A 12 5.92 6.00 11.63
N ILE A 13 6.39 5.66 10.45
CA ILE A 13 5.62 5.05 9.36
C ILE A 13 6.09 3.61 9.15
N LEU A 14 5.19 2.65 9.35
CA LEU A 14 5.41 1.24 9.02
C LEU A 14 4.85 0.95 7.63
N ILE A 15 5.67 0.40 6.74
CA ILE A 15 5.30 0.06 5.36
C ILE A 15 5.55 -1.42 5.12
N THR A 16 4.49 -2.19 4.86
CA THR A 16 4.61 -3.61 4.51
C THR A 16 4.93 -3.79 3.02
N GLY A 17 5.79 -4.77 2.69
CA GLY A 17 6.33 -4.90 1.34
C GLY A 17 7.12 -3.65 0.94
N GLY A 18 7.82 -3.06 1.92
CA GLY A 18 8.51 -1.78 1.78
C GLY A 18 9.87 -1.84 1.07
N ALA A 19 10.37 -3.04 0.78
CA ALA A 19 11.69 -3.22 0.17
C ALA A 19 11.73 -3.00 -1.35
N SER A 20 10.57 -2.80 -2.00
CA SER A 20 10.51 -2.62 -3.45
C SER A 20 9.26 -1.85 -3.92
N GLY A 21 9.25 -1.47 -5.20
CA GLY A 21 8.08 -0.95 -5.90
C GLY A 21 7.43 0.25 -5.22
N ILE A 22 6.10 0.21 -5.05
CA ILE A 22 5.31 1.28 -4.42
C ILE A 22 5.78 1.52 -2.98
N GLY A 23 5.99 0.44 -2.22
CA GLY A 23 6.40 0.53 -0.82
C GLY A 23 7.73 1.25 -0.63
N LEU A 24 8.74 0.92 -1.44
CA LEU A 24 10.04 1.60 -1.41
C LEU A 24 9.94 3.07 -1.83
N GLY A 25 9.15 3.37 -2.86
CA GLY A 25 8.94 4.74 -3.30
C GLY A 25 8.24 5.61 -2.24
N LEU A 26 7.26 5.04 -1.52
CA LEU A 26 6.63 5.68 -0.36
C LEU A 26 7.64 5.88 0.77
N ALA A 27 8.46 4.86 1.09
CA ALA A 27 9.49 4.93 2.11
C ALA A 27 10.49 6.06 1.84
N GLN A 28 10.97 6.15 0.60
CA GLN A 28 11.95 7.14 0.19
C GLN A 28 11.42 8.57 0.31
N GLN A 29 10.26 8.86 -0.26
CA GLN A 29 9.76 10.23 -0.33
C GLN A 29 9.13 10.70 0.99
N LEU A 30 8.42 9.83 1.73
CA LEU A 30 7.95 10.17 3.06
C LEU A 30 9.10 10.32 4.05
N GLY A 31 10.13 9.48 3.94
CA GLY A 31 11.34 9.60 4.73
C GLY A 31 12.11 10.90 4.44
N ALA A 32 12.24 11.30 3.17
CA ALA A 32 12.85 12.56 2.77
C ALA A 32 12.08 13.79 3.32
N SER A 33 10.79 13.62 3.62
CA SER A 33 9.97 14.65 4.28
C SER A 33 10.17 14.71 5.81
N GLY A 34 11.11 13.92 6.37
CA GLY A 34 11.49 13.96 7.79
C GLY A 34 10.75 12.95 8.67
N HIS A 35 10.06 11.99 8.09
CA HIS A 35 9.44 10.89 8.84
C HIS A 35 10.43 9.75 9.08
N LYS A 36 10.21 9.00 10.18
CA LYS A 36 10.94 7.77 10.49
C LYS A 36 10.27 6.59 9.77
N ILE A 37 11.03 5.82 9.03
CA ILE A 37 10.52 4.72 8.21
C ILE A 37 10.86 3.36 8.85
N ILE A 38 9.87 2.47 8.86
CA ILE A 38 10.05 1.06 9.18
C ILE A 38 9.64 0.26 7.94
N ILE A 39 10.62 -0.40 7.33
CA ILE A 39 10.41 -1.30 6.19
C ILE A 39 10.16 -2.70 6.72
N ALA A 40 8.93 -3.18 6.61
CA ALA A 40 8.56 -4.56 6.91
C ALA A 40 8.47 -5.36 5.61
N ASP A 41 9.31 -6.38 5.47
CA ASP A 41 9.33 -7.22 4.28
C ASP A 41 9.69 -8.67 4.64
N MET A 42 9.20 -9.63 3.89
CA MET A 42 9.56 -11.04 4.06
C MET A 42 11.00 -11.35 3.61
N ASN A 43 11.55 -10.51 2.75
CA ASN A 43 12.95 -10.56 2.33
C ASN A 43 13.76 -9.55 3.13
N LEU A 44 14.33 -10.00 4.25
CA LEU A 44 15.11 -9.15 5.14
C LEU A 44 16.35 -8.54 4.46
N ASP A 45 17.01 -9.26 3.57
CA ASP A 45 18.19 -8.75 2.85
C ASP A 45 17.80 -7.58 1.95
N ALA A 46 16.70 -7.72 1.21
CA ALA A 46 16.17 -6.61 0.40
C ALA A 46 15.74 -5.42 1.28
N ALA A 47 15.15 -5.67 2.45
CA ALA A 47 14.76 -4.62 3.38
C ALA A 47 15.98 -3.89 3.97
N ASN A 48 17.04 -4.61 4.31
CA ASN A 48 18.30 -4.02 4.79
C ASN A 48 18.98 -3.18 3.70
N ASN A 49 19.07 -3.68 2.47
CA ASN A 49 19.60 -2.93 1.33
C ASN A 49 18.81 -1.62 1.11
N ALA A 50 17.49 -1.68 1.18
CA ALA A 50 16.65 -0.49 1.07
C ALA A 50 16.92 0.52 2.22
N VAL A 51 17.11 0.04 3.44
CA VAL A 51 17.47 0.89 4.61
C VAL A 51 18.82 1.54 4.41
N ASP A 52 19.82 0.81 3.90
CA ASP A 52 21.15 1.35 3.62
C ASP A 52 21.10 2.46 2.55
N GLU A 53 20.33 2.25 1.48
CA GLU A 53 20.09 3.25 0.43
C GLU A 53 19.38 4.50 0.97
N LEU A 54 18.40 4.33 1.84
CA LEU A 54 17.71 5.44 2.51
C LEU A 54 18.64 6.17 3.47
N GLY A 55 19.45 5.43 4.25
CA GLY A 55 20.44 5.99 5.16
C GLY A 55 21.50 6.85 4.44
N ALA A 56 21.95 6.42 3.25
CA ALA A 56 22.85 7.20 2.40
C ALA A 56 22.24 8.53 1.93
N GLN A 57 20.92 8.65 1.92
CA GLN A 57 20.18 9.88 1.61
C GLN A 57 19.82 10.69 2.87
N GLY A 58 20.28 10.30 4.06
CA GLY A 58 20.01 10.95 5.34
C GLY A 58 18.61 10.63 5.92
N ILE A 59 17.94 9.61 5.41
CA ILE A 59 16.60 9.20 5.86
C ILE A 59 16.76 8.22 7.04
N SER A 60 16.04 8.50 8.14
CA SER A 60 15.96 7.59 9.27
C SER A 60 15.06 6.39 8.93
N ALA A 61 15.68 5.22 8.77
CA ALA A 61 14.94 4.01 8.43
C ALA A 61 15.49 2.79 9.20
N ARG A 62 14.63 1.79 9.41
CA ARG A 62 15.04 0.45 9.88
C ARG A 62 14.24 -0.65 9.17
N ALA A 63 14.85 -1.82 9.04
CA ALA A 63 14.20 -3.00 8.50
C ALA A 63 13.64 -3.89 9.61
N VAL A 64 12.57 -4.60 9.31
CA VAL A 64 12.07 -5.71 10.12
C VAL A 64 11.60 -6.83 9.19
N MET A 65 12.04 -8.07 9.50
CA MET A 65 11.54 -9.25 8.79
C MET A 65 10.10 -9.51 9.20
N LEU A 66 9.21 -9.63 8.20
CA LEU A 66 7.80 -9.88 8.43
C LEU A 66 7.19 -10.67 7.27
N ASP A 67 6.75 -11.89 7.54
CA ASP A 67 5.73 -12.52 6.72
C ASP A 67 4.35 -12.05 7.22
N VAL A 68 3.70 -11.20 6.44
CA VAL A 68 2.38 -10.65 6.79
C VAL A 68 1.28 -11.71 6.93
N THR A 69 1.51 -12.93 6.44
CA THR A 69 0.57 -14.05 6.58
C THR A 69 0.76 -14.82 7.88
N ASP A 70 1.87 -14.62 8.59
CA ASP A 70 2.13 -15.19 9.90
C ASP A 70 1.51 -14.31 10.99
N THR A 71 0.38 -14.76 11.51
CA THR A 71 -0.39 -14.01 12.53
C THR A 71 0.37 -13.86 13.85
N GLN A 72 1.30 -14.75 14.17
CA GLN A 72 2.12 -14.66 15.40
C GLN A 72 3.19 -13.56 15.23
N GLN A 73 3.85 -13.50 14.07
CA GLN A 73 4.79 -12.40 13.77
C GLN A 73 4.06 -11.05 13.76
N VAL A 74 2.88 -10.98 13.15
CA VAL A 74 2.08 -9.76 13.12
C VAL A 74 1.68 -9.31 14.53
N ALA A 75 1.21 -10.24 15.38
CA ALA A 75 0.81 -9.92 16.74
C ALA A 75 1.98 -9.46 17.63
N ALA A 76 3.18 -10.02 17.43
CA ALA A 76 4.39 -9.65 18.17
C ALA A 76 5.03 -8.34 17.67
N LEU A 77 4.64 -7.84 16.51
CA LEU A 77 5.33 -6.73 15.86
C LEU A 77 5.35 -5.43 16.68
N PRO A 78 4.29 -5.01 17.38
CA PRO A 78 4.36 -3.84 18.25
C PRO A 78 5.46 -3.92 19.32
N ASP A 79 5.66 -5.09 19.94
CA ASP A 79 6.68 -5.31 20.95
C ASP A 79 8.10 -5.35 20.34
N ILE A 80 8.25 -5.95 19.15
CA ILE A 80 9.51 -5.97 18.39
C ILE A 80 9.94 -4.55 17.99
N LEU A 81 8.98 -3.69 17.72
CA LEU A 81 9.24 -2.32 17.31
C LEU A 81 9.53 -1.39 18.50
N ALA A 82 9.20 -1.78 19.72
CA ALA A 82 9.44 -0.95 20.90
C ALA A 82 10.91 -0.46 21.01
N PRO A 83 11.14 0.76 21.48
CA PRO A 83 10.20 1.74 21.99
C PRO A 83 9.48 2.58 20.90
N ASP A 84 9.70 2.29 19.62
CA ASP A 84 9.07 3.01 18.53
C ASP A 84 7.58 2.68 18.48
N THR A 85 6.76 3.71 18.52
CA THR A 85 5.32 3.55 18.33
C THR A 85 4.93 3.94 16.91
N VAL A 86 4.23 3.07 16.21
CA VAL A 86 3.77 3.32 14.84
C VAL A 86 2.64 4.34 14.85
N ASP A 87 2.83 5.45 14.14
CA ASP A 87 1.83 6.50 13.93
C ASP A 87 1.03 6.28 12.65
N VAL A 88 1.69 5.75 11.64
CA VAL A 88 1.12 5.50 10.31
C VAL A 88 1.41 4.08 9.89
N LEU A 89 0.36 3.34 9.54
CA LEU A 89 0.45 1.99 8.98
C LEU A 89 0.10 2.05 7.49
N ILE A 90 1.04 1.69 6.62
CA ILE A 90 0.80 1.55 5.18
C ILE A 90 0.78 0.06 4.82
N ASN A 91 -0.42 -0.47 4.61
CA ASN A 91 -0.64 -1.83 4.13
C ASN A 91 -0.43 -1.87 2.61
N ASN A 92 0.81 -2.16 2.20
CA ASN A 92 1.21 -2.17 0.79
C ASN A 92 1.55 -3.58 0.28
N ALA A 93 1.93 -4.51 1.14
CA ALA A 93 2.28 -5.87 0.71
C ALA A 93 1.22 -6.47 -0.22
N GLY A 94 1.65 -7.04 -1.33
CA GLY A 94 0.74 -7.60 -2.32
C GLY A 94 1.45 -8.42 -3.38
N ILE A 95 0.72 -9.37 -3.93
CA ILE A 95 1.16 -10.24 -5.03
C ILE A 95 0.09 -10.30 -6.11
N GLN A 96 0.45 -10.81 -7.28
CA GLN A 96 -0.49 -11.06 -8.36
C GLN A 96 -0.35 -12.49 -8.88
N HIS A 97 -1.50 -13.05 -9.23
CA HIS A 97 -1.60 -14.28 -10.01
C HIS A 97 -2.81 -14.16 -10.92
N VAL A 98 -2.65 -14.52 -12.18
CA VAL A 98 -3.66 -14.41 -13.23
C VAL A 98 -3.94 -15.82 -13.76
N ALA A 99 -5.20 -16.25 -13.64
CA ALA A 99 -5.65 -17.54 -14.15
C ALA A 99 -7.18 -17.54 -14.30
N LYS A 100 -7.71 -18.38 -15.18
CA LYS A 100 -9.15 -18.70 -15.19
C LYS A 100 -9.53 -19.32 -13.86
N LEU A 101 -10.76 -19.12 -13.39
CA LEU A 101 -11.18 -19.62 -12.07
C LEU A 101 -11.05 -21.15 -11.98
N GLU A 102 -11.41 -21.87 -13.03
CA GLU A 102 -11.32 -23.33 -13.12
C GLU A 102 -9.87 -23.85 -13.04
N ASP A 103 -8.89 -23.04 -13.47
CA ASP A 103 -7.47 -23.37 -13.48
C ASP A 103 -6.70 -22.69 -12.34
N PHE A 104 -7.39 -21.90 -11.48
CA PHE A 104 -6.73 -21.12 -10.44
C PHE A 104 -6.33 -22.02 -9.26
N PRO A 105 -5.01 -22.19 -8.94
CA PRO A 105 -4.60 -23.04 -7.85
C PRO A 105 -5.18 -22.52 -6.51
N ALA A 106 -5.91 -23.38 -5.78
CA ALA A 106 -6.58 -23.00 -4.55
C ALA A 106 -5.62 -22.38 -3.51
N GLN A 107 -4.40 -22.90 -3.41
CA GLN A 107 -3.38 -22.38 -2.50
C GLN A 107 -2.96 -20.95 -2.89
N LYS A 108 -2.84 -20.64 -4.19
CA LYS A 108 -2.53 -19.29 -4.69
C LYS A 108 -3.69 -18.34 -4.45
N TRP A 109 -4.93 -18.81 -4.66
CA TRP A 109 -6.13 -18.02 -4.39
C TRP A 109 -6.17 -17.62 -2.91
N GLN A 110 -5.98 -18.58 -2.00
CA GLN A 110 -5.93 -18.32 -0.56
C GLN A 110 -4.77 -17.40 -0.17
N GLN A 111 -3.59 -17.59 -0.77
CA GLN A 111 -2.42 -16.75 -0.51
C GLN A 111 -2.70 -15.27 -0.83
N LEU A 112 -3.36 -14.98 -1.96
CA LEU A 112 -3.73 -13.60 -2.32
C LEU A 112 -4.67 -12.97 -1.30
N ILE A 113 -5.69 -13.71 -0.86
CA ILE A 113 -6.61 -13.25 0.19
C ILE A 113 -5.87 -12.97 1.50
N ASN A 114 -5.02 -13.90 1.92
CA ASN A 114 -4.28 -13.77 3.18
C ASN A 114 -3.39 -12.53 3.17
N ILE A 115 -2.63 -12.30 2.09
CA ILE A 115 -1.71 -11.15 2.01
C ILE A 115 -2.46 -9.82 1.88
N MET A 116 -3.53 -9.76 1.06
CA MET A 116 -4.10 -8.48 0.65
C MET A 116 -5.41 -8.10 1.35
N LEU A 117 -5.96 -8.99 2.18
CA LEU A 117 -7.16 -8.73 2.97
C LEU A 117 -6.98 -9.11 4.45
N VAL A 118 -6.57 -10.34 4.73
CA VAL A 118 -6.43 -10.80 6.13
C VAL A 118 -5.27 -10.08 6.82
N ALA A 119 -4.10 -9.98 6.18
CA ALA A 119 -2.95 -9.32 6.77
C ALA A 119 -3.19 -7.83 7.09
N PRO A 120 -3.76 -6.99 6.21
CA PRO A 120 -4.18 -5.64 6.57
C PRO A 120 -5.09 -5.57 7.81
N ALA A 121 -6.02 -6.51 7.95
CA ALA A 121 -6.89 -6.56 9.12
C ALA A 121 -6.11 -6.90 10.40
N MET A 122 -5.24 -7.91 10.35
CA MET A 122 -4.43 -8.32 11.52
C MET A 122 -3.39 -7.27 11.91
N LEU A 123 -2.76 -6.61 10.95
CA LEU A 123 -1.85 -5.49 11.20
C LEU A 123 -2.59 -4.30 11.82
N THR A 124 -3.76 -3.96 11.29
CA THR A 124 -4.61 -2.93 11.89
C THR A 124 -4.96 -3.29 13.33
N GLN A 125 -5.38 -4.53 13.60
CA GLN A 125 -5.68 -5.03 14.94
C GLN A 125 -4.49 -4.87 15.90
N ALA A 126 -3.28 -5.21 15.44
CA ALA A 126 -2.08 -5.14 16.28
C ALA A 126 -1.69 -3.70 16.66
N PHE A 127 -1.85 -2.73 15.75
CA PHE A 127 -1.42 -1.34 15.99
C PHE A 127 -2.53 -0.42 16.51
N LEU A 128 -3.79 -0.76 16.32
CA LEU A 128 -4.92 0.08 16.71
C LEU A 128 -4.94 0.46 18.21
N PRO A 129 -4.62 -0.45 19.17
CA PRO A 129 -4.57 -0.06 20.58
C PRO A 129 -3.57 1.05 20.88
N GLY A 130 -2.39 1.00 20.28
CA GLY A 130 -1.37 2.04 20.42
C GLY A 130 -1.78 3.37 19.78
N MET A 131 -2.43 3.33 18.62
CA MET A 131 -2.98 4.52 17.96
C MET A 131 -4.09 5.17 18.79
N ARG A 132 -5.01 4.38 19.35
CA ARG A 132 -6.05 4.88 20.26
C ARG A 132 -5.47 5.53 21.51
N SER A 133 -4.49 4.88 22.16
CA SER A 133 -3.85 5.41 23.37
C SER A 133 -3.18 6.77 23.15
N LYS A 134 -2.61 7.00 21.96
CA LYS A 134 -2.01 8.30 21.57
C LYS A 134 -3.05 9.30 21.06
N ASN A 135 -4.27 8.89 20.83
CA ASN A 135 -5.29 9.63 20.10
C ASN A 135 -4.78 10.16 18.76
N TYR A 136 -4.00 9.33 18.04
CA TYR A 136 -3.52 9.60 16.70
C TYR A 136 -3.15 8.28 15.99
N GLY A 137 -3.70 8.10 14.81
CA GLY A 137 -3.34 7.00 13.91
C GLY A 137 -3.79 7.26 12.48
N ARG A 138 -2.98 6.83 11.52
CA ARG A 138 -3.33 6.87 10.11
C ARG A 138 -3.08 5.51 9.50
N ILE A 139 -4.13 4.90 9.00
CA ILE A 139 -4.06 3.60 8.31
C ILE A 139 -4.34 3.86 6.83
N ILE A 140 -3.36 3.54 6.00
CA ILE A 140 -3.43 3.75 4.55
C ILE A 140 -3.29 2.38 3.88
N ASN A 141 -4.35 1.93 3.25
CA ASN A 141 -4.35 0.69 2.50
C ASN A 141 -4.02 0.98 1.02
N ILE A 142 -3.08 0.25 0.45
CA ILE A 142 -2.84 0.29 -1.00
C ILE A 142 -3.83 -0.67 -1.67
N GLY A 143 -4.90 -0.09 -2.16
CA GLY A 143 -5.91 -0.75 -2.97
C GLY A 143 -5.48 -0.93 -4.42
N SER A 144 -6.42 -0.76 -5.32
CA SER A 144 -6.25 -0.77 -6.78
C SER A 144 -7.54 -0.22 -7.41
N VAL A 145 -7.52 0.16 -8.68
CA VAL A 145 -8.77 0.30 -9.47
C VAL A 145 -9.63 -0.96 -9.35
N HIS A 146 -9.01 -2.13 -9.17
CA HIS A 146 -9.67 -3.40 -8.93
C HIS A 146 -10.29 -3.53 -7.52
N SER A 147 -10.30 -2.49 -6.74
CA SER A 147 -11.18 -2.34 -5.56
C SER A 147 -12.58 -1.84 -5.93
N LEU A 148 -12.76 -1.30 -7.14
CA LEU A 148 -13.97 -0.67 -7.63
C LEU A 148 -14.56 -1.38 -8.85
N ILE A 149 -13.69 -1.92 -9.72
CA ILE A 149 -14.04 -2.62 -10.95
C ILE A 149 -13.36 -3.99 -10.97
N ALA A 150 -13.77 -4.84 -11.91
CA ALA A 150 -13.19 -6.16 -12.09
C ALA A 150 -12.46 -6.27 -13.44
N SER A 151 -11.56 -7.25 -13.51
CA SER A 151 -10.98 -7.76 -14.76
C SER A 151 -11.03 -9.28 -14.79
N PRO A 152 -11.19 -9.91 -15.95
CA PRO A 152 -11.11 -11.36 -16.08
C PRO A 152 -9.81 -11.91 -15.51
N PHE A 153 -9.85 -13.15 -15.06
CA PHE A 153 -8.69 -13.94 -14.61
C PHE A 153 -7.99 -13.43 -13.33
N LYS A 154 -8.58 -12.47 -12.62
CA LYS A 154 -8.03 -11.87 -11.39
C LYS A 154 -8.95 -12.07 -10.18
N SER A 155 -9.69 -13.19 -10.11
CA SER A 155 -10.77 -13.40 -9.12
C SER A 155 -10.32 -13.16 -7.68
N ALA A 156 -9.21 -13.75 -7.22
CA ALA A 156 -8.70 -13.58 -5.87
C ALA A 156 -8.25 -12.15 -5.59
N TYR A 157 -7.54 -11.54 -6.55
CA TYR A 157 -7.06 -10.16 -6.42
C TYR A 157 -8.23 -9.17 -6.30
N VAL A 158 -9.21 -9.27 -7.20
CA VAL A 158 -10.41 -8.43 -7.18
C VAL A 158 -11.19 -8.61 -5.88
N ALA A 159 -11.40 -9.86 -5.44
CA ALA A 159 -12.08 -10.16 -4.19
C ALA A 159 -11.38 -9.53 -2.98
N ALA A 160 -10.05 -9.69 -2.88
CA ALA A 160 -9.27 -9.10 -1.78
C ALA A 160 -9.35 -7.57 -1.79
N LYS A 161 -9.18 -6.94 -2.96
CA LYS A 161 -9.17 -5.48 -3.07
C LYS A 161 -10.56 -4.85 -2.85
N HIS A 162 -11.64 -5.51 -3.23
CA HIS A 162 -13.01 -5.09 -2.87
C HIS A 162 -13.26 -5.28 -1.36
N GLY A 163 -12.87 -6.42 -0.79
CA GLY A 163 -13.01 -6.71 0.63
C GLY A 163 -12.30 -5.68 1.51
N LEU A 164 -11.15 -5.18 1.06
CA LEU A 164 -10.36 -4.16 1.76
C LEU A 164 -11.14 -2.85 1.95
N LEU A 165 -11.99 -2.44 0.99
CA LEU A 165 -12.85 -1.27 1.15
C LEU A 165 -13.94 -1.50 2.20
N GLY A 166 -14.56 -2.69 2.21
CA GLY A 166 -15.55 -3.07 3.24
C GLY A 166 -14.95 -3.06 4.63
N PHE A 167 -13.76 -3.66 4.78
CA PHE A 167 -12.98 -3.63 6.02
C PHE A 167 -12.70 -2.19 6.47
N SER A 168 -12.19 -1.34 5.57
CA SER A 168 -11.87 0.07 5.88
C SER A 168 -13.09 0.83 6.39
N LYS A 169 -14.26 0.62 5.80
CA LYS A 169 -15.53 1.25 6.24
C LYS A 169 -15.91 0.83 7.66
N THR A 170 -15.78 -0.45 7.99
CA THR A 170 -16.09 -0.96 9.33
C THR A 170 -15.16 -0.36 10.37
N ILE A 171 -13.85 -0.38 10.15
CA ILE A 171 -12.88 0.16 11.11
C ILE A 171 -13.04 1.68 11.27
N ALA A 172 -13.37 2.42 10.23
CA ALA A 172 -13.65 3.85 10.33
C ALA A 172 -14.83 4.15 11.28
N LEU A 173 -15.85 3.31 11.29
CA LEU A 173 -16.98 3.43 12.23
C LEU A 173 -16.56 3.08 13.65
N GLU A 174 -15.73 2.06 13.83
CA GLU A 174 -15.22 1.64 15.14
C GLU A 174 -14.23 2.62 15.76
N THR A 175 -13.61 3.50 14.96
CA THR A 175 -12.62 4.51 15.41
C THR A 175 -13.18 5.92 15.47
N GLY A 176 -14.50 6.10 15.34
CA GLY A 176 -15.15 7.41 15.35
C GLY A 176 -15.02 8.20 16.66
N ASP A 177 -14.54 7.58 17.72
CA ASP A 177 -14.31 8.15 19.04
C ASP A 177 -12.89 8.71 19.26
N CYS A 178 -12.01 8.62 18.26
CA CYS A 178 -10.61 9.04 18.38
C CYS A 178 -10.06 9.58 17.05
N ASP A 179 -8.89 10.26 17.09
CA ASP A 179 -8.20 10.75 15.87
C ASP A 179 -7.42 9.61 15.17
N VAL A 180 -8.13 8.55 14.81
CA VAL A 180 -7.62 7.46 13.99
C VAL A 180 -8.46 7.38 12.71
N THR A 181 -7.78 7.42 11.55
CA THR A 181 -8.44 7.31 10.25
C THR A 181 -7.90 6.13 9.45
N ILE A 182 -8.75 5.56 8.61
CA ILE A 182 -8.39 4.49 7.68
C ILE A 182 -8.91 4.82 6.29
N ASN A 183 -8.00 4.88 5.30
CA ASN A 183 -8.33 5.23 3.93
C ASN A 183 -7.64 4.28 2.95
N THR A 184 -8.12 4.23 1.72
CA THR A 184 -7.57 3.35 0.68
C THR A 184 -7.17 4.17 -0.55
N LEU A 185 -5.91 4.06 -0.97
CA LEU A 185 -5.44 4.60 -2.24
C LEU A 185 -5.63 3.53 -3.32
N CYS A 186 -6.32 3.87 -4.39
CA CYS A 186 -6.66 2.95 -5.47
C CYS A 186 -5.98 3.38 -6.78
N PRO A 187 -4.68 3.07 -6.95
CA PRO A 187 -4.01 3.37 -8.20
C PRO A 187 -4.43 2.42 -9.33
N ALA A 188 -4.32 2.92 -10.57
CA ALA A 188 -4.24 2.10 -11.75
C ALA A 188 -2.81 1.49 -11.88
N TYR A 189 -2.28 1.42 -13.08
CA TYR A 189 -0.94 0.88 -13.30
C TYR A 189 0.13 1.88 -12.85
N VAL A 190 0.87 1.51 -11.80
CA VAL A 190 2.06 2.23 -11.33
C VAL A 190 3.29 1.54 -11.90
N LYS A 191 4.18 2.26 -12.57
CA LYS A 191 5.39 1.67 -13.15
C LYS A 191 6.31 1.16 -12.06
N THR A 192 6.35 -0.15 -11.88
CA THR A 192 7.11 -0.86 -10.84
C THR A 192 7.72 -2.13 -11.44
N PRO A 193 8.72 -2.74 -10.78
CA PRO A 193 9.28 -4.02 -11.23
C PRO A 193 8.23 -5.13 -11.41
N LEU A 194 7.14 -5.10 -10.63
CA LEU A 194 6.02 -6.04 -10.78
C LEU A 194 5.28 -5.81 -12.10
N VAL A 195 5.01 -4.56 -12.46
CA VAL A 195 4.32 -4.20 -13.70
C VAL A 195 5.23 -4.46 -14.91
N GLU A 196 6.52 -4.19 -14.82
CA GLU A 196 7.49 -4.51 -15.88
C GLU A 196 7.53 -6.01 -16.19
N LYS A 197 7.54 -6.87 -15.14
CA LYS A 197 7.42 -8.33 -15.33
C LYS A 197 6.10 -8.74 -15.97
N GLN A 198 4.99 -8.05 -15.65
CA GLN A 198 3.70 -8.32 -16.29
C GLN A 198 3.70 -7.92 -17.77
N ILE A 199 4.34 -6.81 -18.14
CA ILE A 199 4.49 -6.37 -19.53
C ILE A 199 5.22 -7.45 -20.33
N ALA A 200 6.39 -7.90 -19.87
CA ALA A 200 7.18 -8.91 -20.55
C ALA A 200 6.43 -10.25 -20.69
N ALA A 201 5.71 -10.68 -19.63
CA ALA A 201 4.93 -11.91 -19.67
C ALA A 201 3.78 -11.83 -20.69
N GLN A 202 3.03 -10.73 -20.72
CA GLN A 202 1.93 -10.53 -21.66
C GLN A 202 2.43 -10.37 -23.10
N ALA A 203 3.57 -9.71 -23.31
CA ALA A 203 4.18 -9.59 -24.63
C ALA A 203 4.47 -10.98 -25.22
N LYS A 204 5.04 -11.88 -24.41
CA LYS A 204 5.29 -13.26 -24.79
C LYS A 204 4.00 -14.06 -25.04
N GLU A 205 3.01 -13.94 -24.16
CA GLU A 205 1.74 -14.67 -24.24
C GLU A 205 0.93 -14.30 -25.50
N HIS A 206 0.87 -12.99 -25.81
CA HIS A 206 0.08 -12.49 -26.93
C HIS A 206 0.89 -12.35 -28.24
N GLY A 207 2.19 -12.66 -28.24
CA GLY A 207 3.05 -12.49 -29.43
C GLY A 207 3.15 -11.04 -29.90
N MET A 208 3.10 -10.09 -28.95
CA MET A 208 3.11 -8.64 -29.19
C MET A 208 4.43 -8.02 -28.70
N SER A 209 4.74 -6.82 -29.19
CA SER A 209 5.81 -6.02 -28.57
C SER A 209 5.41 -5.54 -27.17
N GLU A 210 6.38 -5.28 -26.29
CA GLU A 210 6.11 -4.67 -24.98
C GLU A 210 5.42 -3.31 -25.11
N GLU A 211 5.76 -2.53 -26.11
CA GLU A 211 5.12 -1.25 -26.43
C GLU A 211 3.63 -1.43 -26.77
N ASP A 212 3.31 -2.44 -27.56
CA ASP A 212 1.91 -2.77 -27.88
C ASP A 212 1.13 -3.22 -26.64
N VAL A 213 1.74 -4.03 -25.76
CA VAL A 213 1.12 -4.42 -24.47
C VAL A 213 0.82 -3.18 -23.63
N ILE A 214 1.78 -2.27 -23.52
CA ILE A 214 1.59 -1.03 -22.79
C ILE A 214 0.41 -0.23 -23.36
N ASN A 215 0.45 0.06 -24.66
CA ASN A 215 -0.49 1.00 -25.28
C ASN A 215 -1.88 0.39 -25.53
N LYS A 216 -1.95 -0.89 -25.94
CA LYS A 216 -3.20 -1.54 -26.39
C LYS A 216 -3.88 -2.37 -25.30
N ILE A 217 -3.17 -2.72 -24.21
CA ILE A 217 -3.71 -3.55 -23.13
C ILE A 217 -3.71 -2.77 -21.81
N MET A 218 -2.55 -2.29 -21.35
CA MET A 218 -2.46 -1.70 -20.00
C MET A 218 -3.03 -0.29 -19.94
N LEU A 219 -2.62 0.59 -20.84
CA LEU A 219 -3.05 1.99 -20.84
C LEU A 219 -4.35 2.23 -21.62
N GLU A 220 -4.83 1.21 -22.35
CA GLU A 220 -6.05 1.33 -23.16
C GLU A 220 -7.25 1.82 -22.34
N PRO A 221 -7.56 1.26 -21.16
CA PRO A 221 -8.69 1.70 -20.36
C PRO A 221 -8.51 3.07 -19.71
N MET A 222 -7.29 3.60 -19.65
CA MET A 222 -6.97 4.88 -19.00
C MET A 222 -7.09 6.04 -19.97
N PRO A 223 -8.04 6.99 -19.83
CA PRO A 223 -8.15 8.17 -20.71
C PRO A 223 -6.84 8.97 -20.83
N LYS A 224 -6.10 9.12 -19.74
CA LYS A 224 -4.81 9.84 -19.75
C LYS A 224 -3.67 9.11 -20.42
N LYS A 225 -3.82 7.81 -20.76
CA LYS A 225 -2.81 7.00 -21.47
C LYS A 225 -1.38 7.11 -20.87
N SER A 226 -1.28 7.21 -19.55
CA SER A 226 -0.01 7.30 -18.84
C SER A 226 -0.01 6.44 -17.59
N PHE A 227 1.14 5.88 -17.22
CA PHE A 227 1.31 5.23 -15.93
C PHE A 227 1.17 6.25 -14.80
N ILE A 228 0.69 5.79 -13.66
CA ILE A 228 0.68 6.56 -12.42
C ILE A 228 2.11 6.62 -11.88
N HIS A 229 2.53 7.79 -11.43
CA HIS A 229 3.83 8.00 -10.79
C HIS A 229 3.74 7.80 -9.27
N ILE A 230 4.86 7.41 -8.68
CA ILE A 230 4.95 7.18 -7.22
C ILE A 230 4.63 8.46 -6.43
N ASP A 231 5.07 9.61 -6.89
CA ASP A 231 4.81 10.91 -6.26
C ASP A 231 3.31 11.26 -6.14
N GLU A 232 2.46 10.75 -7.04
CA GLU A 232 1.01 10.91 -6.93
C GLU A 232 0.45 10.14 -5.72
N LEU A 233 0.97 8.93 -5.47
CA LEU A 233 0.60 8.14 -4.30
C LEU A 233 1.16 8.76 -3.01
N VAL A 234 2.42 9.20 -3.05
CA VAL A 234 3.08 9.85 -1.91
C VAL A 234 2.34 11.11 -1.49
N SER A 235 1.99 11.98 -2.45
CA SER A 235 1.26 13.22 -2.18
C SER A 235 -0.09 12.94 -1.54
N SER A 236 -0.79 11.91 -2.01
CA SER A 236 -2.07 11.48 -1.45
C SER A 236 -1.91 10.90 -0.04
N ALA A 237 -0.88 10.08 0.19
CA ALA A 237 -0.58 9.52 1.50
C ALA A 237 -0.19 10.62 2.50
N ALA A 238 0.71 11.54 2.10
CA ALA A 238 1.14 12.67 2.93
C ALA A 238 -0.06 13.55 3.33
N PHE A 239 -0.94 13.87 2.39
CA PHE A 239 -2.16 14.62 2.68
C PHE A 239 -3.04 13.92 3.73
N LEU A 240 -3.24 12.60 3.60
CA LEU A 240 -4.05 11.84 4.57
C LEU A 240 -3.43 11.76 5.96
N MET A 241 -2.11 11.96 6.08
CA MET A 241 -1.40 11.99 7.37
C MET A 241 -1.55 13.32 8.10
N GLU A 242 -1.93 14.39 7.41
CA GLU A 242 -2.06 15.72 8.00
C GLU A 242 -3.24 15.84 8.98
N HIS A 243 -3.10 16.75 9.96
CA HIS A 243 -4.20 17.04 10.88
C HIS A 243 -5.45 17.59 10.14
N SER A 244 -5.25 18.28 9.02
CA SER A 244 -6.34 18.78 8.17
C SER A 244 -7.22 17.67 7.59
N ALA A 245 -6.70 16.45 7.48
CA ALA A 245 -7.39 15.26 6.96
C ALA A 245 -8.06 14.40 8.06
N ARG A 246 -8.06 14.83 9.32
CA ARG A 246 -8.59 14.04 10.47
C ARG A 246 -10.04 13.57 10.34
N ASN A 247 -10.83 14.22 9.52
CA ASN A 247 -12.22 13.84 9.24
C ASN A 247 -12.37 13.09 7.90
N ILE A 248 -11.26 12.77 7.24
CA ILE A 248 -11.24 11.97 6.02
C ILE A 248 -10.96 10.52 6.44
N THR A 249 -12.00 9.72 6.55
CA THR A 249 -11.91 8.30 6.91
C THR A 249 -12.87 7.46 6.07
N ALA A 250 -12.60 6.19 5.87
CA ALA A 250 -13.31 5.28 4.97
C ALA A 250 -13.30 5.71 3.49
N GLN A 251 -12.48 6.68 3.11
CA GLN A 251 -12.47 7.18 1.75
C GLN A 251 -11.60 6.34 0.83
N THR A 252 -12.01 6.31 -0.42
CA THR A 252 -11.28 5.70 -1.52
C THR A 252 -10.76 6.80 -2.42
N ILE A 253 -9.44 6.99 -2.44
CA ILE A 253 -8.79 7.96 -3.32
C ILE A 253 -8.33 7.22 -4.57
N VAL A 254 -8.98 7.51 -5.68
CA VAL A 254 -8.74 6.86 -6.97
C VAL A 254 -7.72 7.67 -7.76
N ILE A 255 -6.64 7.00 -8.18
CA ILE A 255 -5.53 7.58 -8.95
C ILE A 255 -5.37 6.72 -10.20
N ASP A 256 -6.21 6.95 -11.22
CA ASP A 256 -6.42 6.00 -12.31
C ASP A 256 -6.44 6.61 -13.72
N GLY A 257 -6.11 7.90 -13.84
CA GLY A 257 -6.16 8.59 -15.13
C GLY A 257 -7.54 8.62 -15.79
N GLY A 258 -8.62 8.43 -14.99
CA GLY A 258 -10.00 8.47 -15.43
C GLY A 258 -10.58 7.11 -15.85
N TRP A 259 -9.89 6.00 -15.55
CA TRP A 259 -10.37 4.66 -15.92
C TRP A 259 -11.74 4.34 -15.36
N THR A 260 -12.01 4.66 -14.10
CA THR A 260 -13.28 4.34 -13.42
C THR A 260 -14.35 5.43 -13.53
N ALA A 261 -14.14 6.46 -14.34
CA ALA A 261 -15.10 7.56 -14.52
C ALA A 261 -16.28 7.21 -15.43
N ARG A 262 -16.34 6.00 -15.96
CA ARG A 262 -17.37 5.52 -16.92
C ARG A 262 -17.86 4.12 -16.55
#